data_3a4fc5596c43a1eefdc30c512da09f87
#
_entry.id   3a4fc5596c43a1eefdc30c512da09f87
#
_cell.length_a   1.000
_cell.length_b   1.000
_cell.length_c   1.000
_cell.angle_alpha   90.00
_cell.angle_beta   90.00
_cell.angle_gamma   90.00
#
_symmetry.space_group_name_H-M   'P 1'
#
loop_
_entity.id
_entity.type
_entity.pdbx_description
1 polymer ?
#
loop_
_entity_poly.entity_id
_entity_poly.type
_entity_poly.pdbx_seq_one_letter_code
_entity_poly.pdbx_strand_id
1 'polypeptide(L)'
;MSELRRIPINAKFGDDFVTHVVVVTSADTMAEVAQKVAHHSVGKRLRPQPRDLVVYYEGRAVAAHITVNEAGIRPLQHVFVDYARGSRQGG
;
A
#
# COMPACT_ATOMS: atom_id res chain seq x y z
N MET A 1 -5.18 25.71 -5.92
CA MET A 1 -4.52 24.58 -6.58
C MET A 1 -3.73 23.78 -5.57
N SER A 2 -3.98 22.52 -5.49
CA SER A 2 -3.27 21.71 -4.54
C SER A 2 -1.95 21.26 -5.11
N GLU A 3 -0.96 21.20 -4.25
CA GLU A 3 0.35 20.73 -4.64
C GLU A 3 0.47 19.26 -4.31
N LEU A 4 1.03 18.52 -5.24
CA LEU A 4 1.36 17.13 -4.98
C LEU A 4 2.69 17.09 -4.26
N ARG A 5 2.70 16.47 -3.12
CA ARG A 5 3.93 16.28 -2.37
C ARG A 5 4.36 14.83 -2.48
N ARG A 6 5.63 14.64 -2.74
CA ARG A 6 6.19 13.30 -2.76
C ARG A 6 6.51 12.89 -1.35
N ILE A 7 6.02 11.73 -0.98
CA ILE A 7 6.14 11.23 0.38
C ILE A 7 6.79 9.87 0.35
N PRO A 8 8.02 9.73 0.85
CA PRO A 8 8.63 8.42 0.97
C PRO A 8 8.02 7.69 2.16
N ILE A 9 7.62 6.45 1.95
CA ILE A 9 7.08 5.64 3.04
C ILE A 9 7.85 4.34 3.11
N ASN A 10 7.85 3.74 4.30
CA ASN A 10 8.43 2.42 4.50
C ASN A 10 7.33 1.41 4.32
N ALA A 11 7.40 0.64 3.25
CA ALA A 11 6.32 -0.27 2.90
C ALA A 11 6.78 -1.70 2.86
N LYS A 12 5.97 -2.58 3.40
CA LYS A 12 6.21 -4.01 3.36
C LYS A 12 5.02 -4.67 2.71
N PHE A 13 5.27 -5.66 1.87
CA PHE A 13 4.21 -6.36 1.16
C PHE A 13 4.12 -7.81 1.61
N GLY A 14 2.98 -8.19 2.19
CA GLY A 14 2.67 -9.58 2.47
C GLY A 14 3.77 -10.29 3.23
N ASP A 15 4.23 -11.39 2.67
CA ASP A 15 5.26 -12.21 3.28
C ASP A 15 6.67 -11.80 2.91
N ASP A 16 6.82 -10.70 2.22
CA ASP A 16 8.15 -10.21 1.87
C ASP A 16 8.89 -9.82 3.15
N PHE A 17 10.14 -10.22 3.24
CA PHE A 17 10.93 -9.91 4.43
C PHE A 17 11.51 -8.50 4.40
N VAL A 18 11.50 -7.87 3.25
CA VAL A 18 12.20 -6.62 3.06
C VAL A 18 11.20 -5.47 3.05
N THR A 19 11.51 -4.44 3.81
CA THR A 19 10.76 -3.20 3.76
C THR A 19 11.40 -2.31 2.71
N HIS A 20 10.59 -1.78 1.82
CA HIS A 20 11.06 -0.91 0.75
C HIS A 20 10.66 0.52 1.03
N VAL A 21 11.52 1.45 0.66
CA VAL A 21 11.12 2.85 0.65
C VAL A 21 10.45 3.11 -0.69
N VAL A 22 9.18 3.45 -0.65
CA VAL A 22 8.39 3.70 -1.85
C VAL A 22 7.95 5.14 -1.82
N VAL A 23 8.10 5.84 -2.93
CA VAL A 23 7.67 7.23 -3.00
C VAL A 23 6.24 7.28 -3.55
N VAL A 24 5.37 7.88 -2.78
CA VAL A 24 3.99 8.10 -3.19
C VAL A 24 3.72 9.60 -3.17
N THR A 25 2.55 10.01 -3.63
CA THR A 25 2.18 11.42 -3.56
C THR A 25 1.02 11.60 -2.60
N SER A 26 0.85 12.83 -2.14
CA SER A 26 -0.23 13.14 -1.20
C SER A 26 -1.61 12.87 -1.78
N ALA A 27 -1.75 12.88 -3.09
CA ALA A 27 -3.02 12.65 -3.77
C ALA A 27 -3.23 11.19 -4.17
N ASP A 28 -2.23 10.32 -3.98
CA ASP A 28 -2.41 8.91 -4.31
C ASP A 28 -3.46 8.31 -3.40
N THR A 29 -4.36 7.52 -3.97
CA THR A 29 -5.31 6.75 -3.17
C THR A 29 -4.61 5.52 -2.63
N MET A 30 -5.25 4.88 -1.66
CA MET A 30 -4.68 3.64 -1.12
C MET A 30 -4.57 2.58 -2.20
N ALA A 31 -5.50 2.56 -3.16
CA ALA A 31 -5.39 1.64 -4.27
C ALA A 31 -4.11 1.87 -5.06
N GLU A 32 -3.76 3.13 -5.29
CA GLU A 32 -2.53 3.47 -6.02
C GLU A 32 -1.29 3.18 -5.18
N VAL A 33 -1.35 3.46 -3.89
CA VAL A 33 -0.25 3.12 -2.98
C VAL A 33 0.01 1.62 -3.00
N ALA A 34 -1.06 0.84 -2.92
CA ALA A 34 -0.94 -0.62 -2.92
C ALA A 34 -0.30 -1.11 -4.22
N GLN A 35 -0.68 -0.52 -5.35
CA GLN A 35 -0.10 -0.90 -6.64
C GLN A 35 1.40 -0.60 -6.68
N LYS A 36 1.80 0.55 -6.16
CA LYS A 36 3.20 0.91 -6.15
C LYS A 36 4.02 -0.02 -5.27
N VAL A 37 3.49 -0.35 -4.09
CA VAL A 37 4.18 -1.26 -3.17
C VAL A 37 4.26 -2.65 -3.79
N ALA A 38 3.17 -3.14 -4.36
CA ALA A 38 3.14 -4.45 -4.96
C ALA A 38 4.12 -4.54 -6.13
N HIS A 39 4.27 -3.48 -6.88
CA HIS A 39 5.20 -3.46 -8.00
C HIS A 39 6.63 -3.73 -7.54
N HIS A 40 7.00 -3.21 -6.39
CA HIS A 40 8.35 -3.42 -5.87
C HIS A 40 8.56 -4.85 -5.38
N SER A 41 7.53 -5.51 -4.89
CA SER A 41 7.66 -6.85 -4.32
C SER A 41 7.20 -7.93 -5.28
N VAL A 42 5.97 -7.80 -5.76
CA VAL A 42 5.37 -8.85 -6.58
C VAL A 42 6.08 -8.99 -7.92
N GLY A 43 6.41 -7.87 -8.53
CA GLY A 43 7.07 -7.90 -9.81
C GLY A 43 8.47 -8.48 -9.79
N LYS A 44 9.07 -8.61 -8.62
CA LYS A 44 10.45 -9.05 -8.50
C LYS A 44 10.62 -10.39 -7.80
N ARG A 45 9.80 -10.67 -6.81
CA ARG A 45 9.99 -11.83 -5.94
C ARG A 45 8.80 -12.73 -5.83
N LEU A 46 7.62 -12.12 -5.83
CA LEU A 46 6.40 -12.85 -5.54
C LEU A 46 5.58 -12.98 -6.80
N ARG A 47 4.79 -14.04 -6.86
CA ARG A 47 3.87 -14.21 -7.97
C ARG A 47 2.69 -13.28 -7.80
N PRO A 48 2.28 -12.59 -8.87
CA PRO A 48 1.03 -11.85 -8.82
C PRO A 48 -0.13 -12.79 -8.56
N GLN A 49 -1.10 -12.31 -7.79
CA GLN A 49 -2.30 -13.08 -7.51
C GLN A 49 -3.51 -12.23 -7.89
N PRO A 50 -4.57 -12.87 -8.40
CA PRO A 50 -5.75 -12.13 -8.84
C PRO A 50 -6.65 -11.78 -7.65
N ARG A 51 -6.11 -11.06 -6.70
CA ARG A 51 -6.85 -10.61 -5.52
C ARG A 51 -6.61 -9.14 -5.31
N ASP A 52 -7.57 -8.48 -4.72
CA ASP A 52 -7.45 -7.08 -4.40
C ASP A 52 -6.38 -6.86 -3.34
N LEU A 53 -5.81 -5.68 -3.36
CA LEU A 53 -4.80 -5.30 -2.40
C LEU A 53 -5.42 -4.40 -1.35
N VAL A 54 -4.93 -4.52 -0.13
CA VAL A 54 -5.39 -3.72 1.00
C VAL A 54 -4.18 -3.07 1.65
N VAL A 55 -4.31 -1.80 1.98
CA VAL A 55 -3.29 -1.06 2.70
C VAL A 55 -3.67 -1.01 4.17
N TYR A 56 -2.71 -1.35 5.02
CA TYR A 56 -2.88 -1.25 6.46
C TYR A 56 -1.96 -0.16 6.98
N TYR A 57 -2.51 0.76 7.73
CA TYR A 57 -1.76 1.85 8.32
C TYR A 57 -2.16 1.95 9.78
N GLU A 58 -1.18 1.91 10.66
CA GLU A 58 -1.40 1.93 12.11
C GLU A 58 -2.34 0.82 12.57
N GLY A 59 -2.17 -0.36 11.95
CA GLY A 59 -2.95 -1.53 12.35
C GLY A 59 -4.36 -1.60 11.81
N ARG A 60 -4.72 -0.67 10.93
CA ARG A 60 -6.07 -0.64 10.37
C ARG A 60 -6.05 -0.74 8.86
N ALA A 61 -7.01 -1.45 8.32
CA ALA A 61 -7.22 -1.45 6.88
C ALA A 61 -7.78 -0.09 6.48
N VAL A 62 -7.20 0.51 5.45
CA VAL A 62 -7.65 1.80 4.95
C VAL A 62 -8.35 1.59 3.62
N ALA A 63 -9.51 2.21 3.46
CA ALA A 63 -10.30 2.03 2.25
C ALA A 63 -9.55 2.49 1.01
N ALA A 64 -9.78 1.81 -0.10
CA ALA A 64 -9.02 2.03 -1.33
C ALA A 64 -9.14 3.44 -1.88
N HIS A 65 -10.25 4.11 -1.63
CA HIS A 65 -10.47 5.46 -2.17
C HIS A 65 -9.87 6.57 -1.33
N ILE A 66 -9.36 6.25 -0.15
CA ILE A 66 -8.78 7.25 0.75
C ILE A 66 -7.40 7.63 0.22
N THR A 67 -7.09 8.91 0.19
CA THR A 67 -5.78 9.38 -0.27
C THR A 67 -4.76 9.33 0.87
N VAL A 68 -3.49 9.39 0.49
CA VAL A 68 -2.39 9.47 1.47
C VAL A 68 -2.62 10.64 2.41
N ASN A 69 -3.01 11.79 1.85
CA ASN A 69 -3.26 12.97 2.66
C ASN A 69 -4.41 12.75 3.63
N GLU A 70 -5.50 12.15 3.17
CA GLU A 70 -6.66 11.89 4.02
C GLU A 70 -6.36 10.88 5.10
N ALA A 71 -5.53 9.91 4.80
CA ALA A 71 -5.15 8.89 5.78
C ALA A 71 -4.19 9.43 6.83
N GLY A 72 -3.56 10.56 6.55
CA GLY A 72 -2.61 11.16 7.50
C GLY A 72 -1.25 10.47 7.50
N ILE A 73 -0.91 9.78 6.43
CA ILE A 73 0.38 9.11 6.35
C ILE A 73 1.48 10.14 6.15
N ARG A 74 2.50 10.07 7.01
CA ARG A 74 3.61 11.00 6.99
C ARG A 74 4.85 10.37 6.41
N PRO A 75 5.85 11.18 6.03
CA PRO A 75 7.09 10.63 5.48
C PRO A 75 7.72 9.60 6.40
N LEU A 76 8.19 8.54 5.82
CA LEU A 76 8.93 7.45 6.46
C LEU A 76 8.13 6.63 7.47
N GLN A 77 6.83 6.81 7.51
CA GLN A 77 5.98 5.96 8.33
C GLN A 77 5.81 4.61 7.66
N HIS A 78 5.48 3.62 8.47
CA HIS A 78 5.35 2.24 7.99
C HIS A 78 3.95 1.97 7.48
N VAL A 79 3.89 1.32 6.33
CA VAL A 79 2.65 0.91 5.71
C VAL A 79 2.79 -0.55 5.33
N PHE A 80 1.76 -1.33 5.55
CA PHE A 80 1.74 -2.74 5.20
C PHE A 80 0.70 -2.97 4.12
N VAL A 81 1.06 -3.68 3.07
CA VAL A 81 0.15 -4.00 1.97
C VAL A 81 0.07 -5.51 1.84
N ASP A 82 -1.12 -6.04 1.68
CA ASP A 82 -1.31 -7.45 1.47
C ASP A 82 -2.54 -7.65 0.59
N TYR A 83 -2.72 -8.87 0.12
CA TYR A 83 -3.93 -9.20 -0.60
C TYR A 83 -5.11 -9.21 0.36
N ALA A 84 -6.26 -8.81 -0.15
CA ALA A 84 -7.48 -8.85 0.64
C ALA A 84 -7.73 -10.30 1.06
N ARG A 85 -8.16 -10.49 2.29
CA ARG A 85 -8.53 -11.80 2.75
C ARG A 85 -9.83 -12.16 2.08
N GLY A 86 -9.80 -13.23 1.49
CA GLY A 86 -10.94 -13.67 0.76
C GLY A 86 -12.09 -13.90 1.67
N SER A 87 -12.86 -13.63 1.35
CA SER A 87 -13.77 -13.86 2.20
C SER A 87 -14.24 -15.22 1.99
N ARG A 88 -13.71 -15.06 1.84
CA ARG A 88 -13.89 -15.95 1.85
C ARG A 88 -14.07 -16.78 1.32
N GLN A 89 -14.04 -16.90 1.23
CA GLN A 89 -14.03 -17.53 0.89
C GLN A 89 -14.01 -18.18 0.66
N GLY A 90 -14.34 -18.42 0.63
CA GLY A 90 -14.27 -18.99 0.53
C GLY A 90 -14.12 -19.38 0.53
N GLY A 91 -14.31 -19.32 0.75
CA GLY A 91 -14.04 -19.75 0.85
C GLY A 91 -13.80 -19.86 0.77
#